data_29c32f19e3bf9be8edeb0c9038eaded0
#
_entry.id   29c32f19e3bf9be8edeb0c9038eaded0
#
_cell.length_a   1.000
_cell.length_b   1.000
_cell.length_c   1.000
_cell.angle_alpha   90.00
_cell.angle_beta   90.00
_cell.angle_gamma   90.00
#
_symmetry.space_group_name_H-M   'P 1'
#
loop_
_entity.id
_entity.type
_entity.pdbx_description
1 polymer ?
#
loop_
_entity_poly.entity_id
_entity_poly.type
_entity_poly.pdbx_seq_one_letter_code
_entity_poly.pdbx_strand_id
1 'polypeptide(L)'
;MIQPRSMLDVADNSGAKKVQCIRVMGGANKRYASLGDVVVVAVKEAVPDGTVKKGEVARAVVVRTVKEVGRRDGSYIRCDRNAVVLLKADDNPVGTRIFGPVARELRDKQFTKIISLAPEVI
;
A
#
# COMPACT_ATOMS: atom_id res chain seq x y z
N MET A 1 4.54 -6.30 -9.69
CA MET A 1 3.62 -7.10 -8.86
C MET A 1 4.26 -7.41 -7.51
N ILE A 2 3.47 -7.38 -6.47
CA ILE A 2 3.95 -7.60 -5.11
C ILE A 2 3.59 -9.02 -4.70
N GLN A 3 4.56 -9.73 -4.12
CA GLN A 3 4.40 -11.12 -3.70
C GLN A 3 4.92 -11.26 -2.26
N PRO A 4 4.63 -12.38 -1.57
CA PRO A 4 5.21 -12.63 -0.25
C PRO A 4 6.73 -12.49 -0.27
N ARG A 5 7.28 -11.89 0.76
CA ARG A 5 8.69 -11.51 0.95
C ARG A 5 9.15 -10.27 0.19
N SER A 6 8.31 -9.64 -0.63
CA SER A 6 8.65 -8.36 -1.24
C SER A 6 8.82 -7.28 -0.17
N MET A 7 9.88 -6.46 -0.31
CA MET A 7 10.07 -5.29 0.55
C MET A 7 9.37 -4.10 -0.06
N LEU A 8 8.66 -3.34 0.76
CA LEU A 8 7.80 -2.25 0.32
C LEU A 8 8.11 -1.00 1.12
N ASP A 9 8.02 0.15 0.47
CA ASP A 9 8.07 1.44 1.15
C ASP A 9 6.69 1.78 1.70
N VAL A 10 6.65 2.55 2.79
CA VAL A 10 5.40 3.02 3.38
C VAL A 10 5.21 4.49 3.00
N ALA A 11 4.05 4.78 2.43
CA ALA A 11 3.75 6.11 1.86
C ALA A 11 2.96 7.00 2.81
N ASP A 12 2.91 6.68 4.10
CA ASP A 12 2.16 7.46 5.07
C ASP A 12 3.03 7.87 6.26
N ASN A 13 2.43 8.67 7.16
CA ASN A 13 3.11 9.17 8.35
C ASN A 13 2.81 8.35 9.61
N SER A 14 2.46 7.08 9.45
CA SER A 14 2.18 6.18 10.58
C SER A 14 3.41 5.87 11.44
N GLY A 15 4.60 6.15 10.91
CA GLY A 15 5.86 5.85 11.58
C GLY A 15 6.60 4.66 10.99
N ALA A 16 5.95 3.78 10.28
CA ALA A 16 6.60 2.70 9.56
C ALA A 16 7.31 3.27 8.33
N LYS A 17 8.52 2.80 8.05
CA LYS A 17 9.30 3.22 6.87
C LYS A 17 9.36 2.13 5.82
N LYS A 18 9.64 0.89 6.24
CA LYS A 18 9.71 -0.26 5.36
C LYS A 18 8.98 -1.43 5.96
N VAL A 19 8.27 -2.15 5.11
CA VAL A 19 7.52 -3.34 5.49
C VAL A 19 7.82 -4.46 4.51
N GLN A 20 7.60 -5.70 4.95
CA GLN A 20 7.74 -6.87 4.11
C GLN A 20 6.39 -7.53 3.94
N CYS A 21 6.01 -7.82 2.71
CA CYS A 21 4.78 -8.55 2.44
C CYS A 21 4.88 -9.97 2.98
N ILE A 22 3.91 -10.37 3.79
CA ILE A 22 3.82 -11.73 4.33
C ILE A 22 2.83 -12.54 3.49
N ARG A 23 1.69 -11.93 3.14
CA ARG A 23 0.59 -12.63 2.50
C ARG A 23 -0.20 -11.66 1.63
N VAL A 24 -0.66 -12.16 0.49
CA VAL A 24 -1.58 -11.42 -0.38
C VAL A 24 -3.00 -11.86 -0.06
N MET A 25 -3.87 -10.90 0.25
CA MET A 25 -5.27 -11.14 0.56
C MET A 25 -6.08 -11.25 -0.74
N GLY A 26 -7.24 -11.91 -0.67
CA GLY A 26 -8.17 -11.93 -1.79
C GLY A 26 -8.41 -13.28 -2.41
N GLY A 27 -8.03 -14.38 -1.77
CA GLY A 27 -8.33 -15.73 -2.23
C GLY A 27 -7.19 -16.70 -2.04
N ALA A 28 -7.51 -17.98 -2.01
CA ALA A 28 -6.55 -19.04 -1.69
C ALA A 28 -5.43 -19.17 -2.73
N ASN A 29 -5.69 -18.81 -3.98
CA ASN A 29 -4.74 -18.97 -5.08
C ASN A 29 -4.10 -17.65 -5.53
N LYS A 30 -4.35 -16.56 -4.82
CA LYS A 30 -3.80 -15.28 -5.20
C LYS A 30 -2.34 -15.19 -4.80
N ARG A 31 -1.47 -15.02 -5.81
CA ARG A 31 -0.01 -15.01 -5.62
C ARG A 31 0.58 -13.61 -5.64
N TYR A 32 -0.05 -12.67 -6.32
CA TYR A 32 0.48 -11.33 -6.55
C TYR A 32 -0.55 -10.27 -6.20
N ALA A 33 -0.08 -9.18 -5.61
CA ALA A 33 -0.89 -8.00 -5.35
C ALA A 33 -0.56 -6.92 -6.38
N SER A 34 -1.59 -6.22 -6.82
CA SER A 34 -1.49 -5.07 -7.71
C SER A 34 -2.07 -3.84 -7.02
N LEU A 35 -2.24 -2.75 -7.77
CA LEU A 35 -2.80 -1.50 -7.24
C LEU A 35 -4.17 -1.73 -6.62
N GLY A 36 -4.36 -1.23 -5.40
CA GLY A 36 -5.62 -1.35 -4.68
C GLY A 36 -5.84 -2.67 -3.98
N ASP A 37 -4.93 -3.63 -4.10
CA ASP A 37 -5.03 -4.90 -3.40
C ASP A 37 -4.52 -4.77 -1.97
N VAL A 38 -5.11 -5.54 -1.06
CA VAL A 38 -4.72 -5.55 0.35
C VAL A 38 -3.73 -6.68 0.60
N VAL A 39 -2.68 -6.38 1.33
CA VAL A 39 -1.66 -7.35 1.74
C VAL A 39 -1.48 -7.31 3.25
N VAL A 40 -1.00 -8.40 3.82
CA VAL A 40 -0.54 -8.43 5.22
C VAL A 40 0.97 -8.22 5.21
N VAL A 41 1.44 -7.27 6.03
CA VAL A 41 2.84 -6.88 6.06
C VAL A 41 3.39 -6.93 7.47
N ALA A 42 4.71 -7.15 7.58
CA ALA A 42 5.45 -7.02 8.84
C ALA A 42 6.33 -5.78 8.76
N VAL A 43 6.30 -4.95 9.80
CA VAL A 43 7.09 -3.72 9.85
C VAL A 43 8.55 -4.08 10.11
N LYS A 44 9.44 -3.72 9.20
CA LYS A 44 10.88 -4.00 9.30
C LYS A 44 11.69 -2.78 9.75
N GLU A 45 11.25 -1.57 9.40
CA GLU A 45 11.85 -0.32 9.86
C GLU A 45 10.75 0.65 10.24
N ALA A 46 10.90 1.29 11.40
CA ALA A 46 9.96 2.29 11.89
C ALA A 46 10.70 3.35 12.69
N VAL A 47 10.13 4.56 12.77
CA VAL A 47 10.65 5.59 13.65
C VAL A 47 10.36 5.20 15.12
N PRO A 48 11.27 5.50 16.08
CA PRO A 48 11.10 5.05 17.46
C PRO A 48 9.82 5.52 18.13
N ASP A 49 9.35 6.72 17.83
CA ASP A 49 8.17 7.33 18.47
C ASP A 49 6.92 7.27 17.59
N GLY A 50 6.92 6.44 16.56
CA GLY A 50 5.77 6.33 15.66
C GLY A 50 4.61 5.55 16.25
N THR A 51 3.45 5.70 15.65
CA THR A 51 2.23 4.96 16.01
C THR A 51 2.42 3.45 15.80
N VAL A 52 3.16 3.09 14.74
CA VAL A 52 3.46 1.70 14.39
C VAL A 52 4.91 1.41 14.72
N LYS A 53 5.17 0.26 15.35
CA LYS A 53 6.50 -0.11 15.81
C LYS A 53 7.06 -1.27 15.00
N LYS A 54 8.38 -1.38 14.99
CA LYS A 54 9.09 -2.49 14.35
C LYS A 54 8.61 -3.82 14.90
N GLY A 55 8.37 -4.77 14.00
CA GLY A 55 7.91 -6.11 14.35
C GLY A 55 6.41 -6.29 14.35
N GLU A 56 5.64 -5.21 14.24
CA GLU A 56 4.19 -5.32 14.16
C GLU A 56 3.75 -5.92 12.83
N VAL A 57 2.63 -6.61 12.86
CA VAL A 57 1.97 -7.14 11.67
C VAL A 57 0.70 -6.35 11.44
N ALA A 58 0.51 -5.87 10.21
CA ALA A 58 -0.61 -5.00 9.86
C ALA A 58 -1.10 -5.32 8.46
N ARG A 59 -2.31 -4.84 8.15
CA ARG A 59 -2.83 -4.84 6.78
C ARG A 59 -2.41 -3.56 6.09
N ALA A 60 -2.22 -3.64 4.79
CA ALA A 60 -1.84 -2.50 3.99
C ALA A 60 -2.45 -2.60 2.60
N VAL A 61 -2.68 -1.47 1.96
CA VAL A 61 -3.16 -1.41 0.58
C VAL A 61 -2.04 -0.91 -0.32
N VAL A 62 -1.89 -1.52 -1.48
CA VAL A 62 -0.86 -1.17 -2.46
C VAL A 62 -1.28 0.10 -3.19
N VAL A 63 -0.48 1.15 -3.10
CA VAL A 63 -0.76 2.44 -3.74
C VAL A 63 0.13 2.74 -4.94
N ARG A 64 1.31 2.12 -5.02
CA ARG A 64 2.25 2.27 -6.13
C ARG A 64 2.92 0.95 -6.43
N THR A 65 3.17 0.67 -7.71
CA THR A 65 3.91 -0.53 -8.14
C THR A 65 4.95 -0.15 -9.19
N VAL A 66 6.08 -0.86 -9.16
CA VAL A 66 7.12 -0.73 -10.18
C VAL A 66 6.65 -1.39 -11.49
N LYS A 67 5.98 -2.52 -11.41
CA LYS A 67 5.45 -3.21 -12.58
C LYS A 67 4.28 -2.42 -13.17
N GLU A 68 4.28 -2.21 -14.48
CA GLU A 68 3.18 -1.52 -15.14
C GLU A 68 1.86 -2.26 -14.98
N VAL A 69 0.80 -1.49 -14.77
CA VAL A 69 -0.57 -1.99 -14.65
C VAL A 69 -1.40 -1.36 -15.76
N GLY A 70 -2.03 -2.19 -16.57
CA GLY A 70 -2.90 -1.73 -17.65
C GLY A 70 -4.21 -1.18 -17.12
N ARG A 71 -4.71 -0.13 -17.79
CA ARG A 71 -6.01 0.48 -17.50
C ARG A 71 -6.99 0.18 -18.61
N ARG A 72 -8.28 0.35 -18.33
CA ARG A 72 -9.36 0.06 -19.30
C ARG A 72 -9.27 0.90 -20.57
N ASP A 73 -8.72 2.12 -20.47
CA ASP A 73 -8.56 3.03 -21.61
C ASP A 73 -7.35 2.71 -22.50
N GLY A 74 -6.62 1.64 -22.17
CA GLY A 74 -5.44 1.23 -22.92
C GLY A 74 -4.13 1.84 -22.45
N SER A 75 -4.17 2.76 -21.47
CA SER A 75 -2.96 3.32 -20.89
C SER A 75 -2.39 2.39 -19.81
N TYR A 76 -1.15 2.67 -19.40
CA TYR A 76 -0.47 1.95 -18.35
C TYR A 76 0.03 2.93 -17.29
N ILE A 77 0.02 2.48 -16.04
CA ILE A 77 0.61 3.23 -14.92
C ILE A 77 1.76 2.43 -14.34
N ARG A 78 2.83 3.12 -13.99
CA ARG A 78 4.02 2.54 -13.42
C ARG A 78 4.71 3.58 -12.53
N CYS A 79 5.28 3.14 -11.41
CA CYS A 79 5.96 4.02 -10.47
C CYS A 79 7.40 3.53 -10.24
N ASP A 80 8.22 4.37 -9.59
CA ASP A 80 9.63 4.03 -9.35
C ASP A 80 9.81 2.99 -8.26
N ARG A 81 8.86 2.89 -7.34
CA ARG A 81 8.94 1.97 -6.20
C ARG A 81 7.58 1.38 -5.88
N ASN A 82 7.61 0.21 -5.24
CA ASN A 82 6.42 -0.38 -4.65
C ASN A 82 6.17 0.29 -3.31
N ALA A 83 4.96 0.78 -3.09
CA ALA A 83 4.60 1.46 -1.85
C ALA A 83 3.22 1.06 -1.40
N VAL A 84 3.03 1.07 -0.09
CA VAL A 84 1.77 0.72 0.56
C VAL A 84 1.39 1.78 1.58
N VAL A 85 0.11 1.80 1.95
CA VAL A 85 -0.42 2.60 3.05
C VAL A 85 -1.00 1.62 4.07
N LEU A 86 -0.61 1.78 5.34
CA LEU A 86 -1.08 0.90 6.40
C LEU A 86 -2.54 1.17 6.73
N LEU A 87 -3.27 0.11 7.00
CA LEU A 87 -4.71 0.15 7.28
C LEU A 87 -5.00 -0.32 8.69
N LYS A 88 -6.04 0.27 9.29
CA LYS A 88 -6.65 -0.24 10.52
C LYS A 88 -7.56 -1.43 10.18
N ALA A 89 -8.10 -2.07 11.21
CA ALA A 89 -9.03 -3.19 11.05
C ALA A 89 -10.30 -2.81 10.26
N ASP A 90 -10.70 -1.54 10.27
CA ASP A 90 -11.87 -1.01 9.57
C ASP A 90 -11.56 -0.50 8.16
N ASP A 91 -10.37 -0.81 7.63
CA ASP A 91 -9.86 -0.40 6.32
C ASP A 91 -9.63 1.12 6.17
N ASN A 92 -9.63 1.86 7.27
CA ASN A 92 -9.21 3.26 7.27
C ASN A 92 -7.69 3.35 7.41
N PRO A 93 -7.04 4.38 6.83
CA PRO A 93 -5.59 4.53 6.97
C PRO A 93 -5.19 4.81 8.41
N VAL A 94 -4.08 4.22 8.84
CA VAL A 94 -3.50 4.47 10.17
C VAL A 94 -2.97 5.90 10.24
N GLY A 95 -2.27 6.36 9.20
CA GLY A 95 -1.70 7.69 9.15
C GLY A 95 -2.71 8.75 8.77
N THR A 96 -2.35 10.00 9.01
CA THR A 96 -3.18 11.17 8.68
C THR A 96 -2.73 11.86 7.40
N ARG A 97 -1.56 11.52 6.87
CA ARG A 97 -0.98 12.09 5.65
C ARG A 97 -0.45 10.99 4.75
N ILE A 98 -0.56 11.22 3.46
CA ILE A 98 -0.02 10.35 2.43
C ILE A 98 1.09 11.11 1.71
N PHE A 99 2.21 10.46 1.44
CA PHE A 99 3.35 11.04 0.73
C PHE A 99 3.42 10.53 -0.70
N GLY A 100 3.58 11.45 -1.64
CA GLY A 100 3.69 11.12 -3.05
C GLY A 100 2.36 10.74 -3.70
N PRO A 101 2.38 10.40 -4.99
CA PRO A 101 1.18 10.09 -5.74
C PRO A 101 0.60 8.73 -5.35
N VAL A 102 -0.71 8.58 -5.50
CA VAL A 102 -1.39 7.30 -5.40
C VAL A 102 -2.13 7.03 -6.71
N ALA A 103 -2.32 5.75 -7.03
CA ALA A 103 -3.06 5.36 -8.22
C ALA A 103 -4.56 5.56 -8.00
N ARG A 104 -5.26 6.06 -9.02
CA ARG A 104 -6.71 6.28 -8.91
C ARG A 104 -7.53 4.99 -8.86
N GLU A 105 -6.91 3.84 -9.14
CA GLU A 105 -7.57 2.54 -8.98
C GLU A 105 -8.04 2.28 -7.55
N LEU A 106 -7.48 2.96 -6.57
CA LEU A 106 -7.93 2.85 -5.18
C LEU A 106 -9.37 3.34 -5.00
N ARG A 107 -9.83 4.29 -5.82
CA ARG A 107 -11.22 4.75 -5.79
C ARG A 107 -12.17 3.62 -6.16
N ASP A 108 -11.83 2.83 -7.17
CA ASP A 108 -12.63 1.70 -7.62
C ASP A 108 -12.68 0.58 -6.57
N LYS A 109 -11.68 0.51 -5.72
CA LYS A 109 -11.61 -0.45 -4.61
C LYS A 109 -12.16 0.12 -3.29
N GLN A 110 -12.80 1.29 -3.34
CA GLN A 110 -13.45 1.94 -2.21
C GLN A 110 -12.51 2.49 -1.13
N PHE A 111 -11.26 2.78 -1.47
CA PHE A 111 -10.33 3.46 -0.57
C PHE A 111 -10.38 4.98 -0.76
N THR A 112 -11.57 5.54 -0.66
CA THR A 112 -11.80 6.97 -0.93
C THR A 112 -11.09 7.88 0.07
N LYS A 113 -10.95 7.44 1.32
CA LYS A 113 -10.26 8.22 2.34
C LYS A 113 -8.77 8.39 2.01
N ILE A 114 -8.14 7.36 1.49
CA ILE A 114 -6.75 7.42 1.03
C ILE A 114 -6.63 8.40 -0.15
N ILE A 115 -7.54 8.34 -1.08
CA ILE A 115 -7.58 9.26 -2.23
C ILE A 115 -7.69 10.72 -1.74
N SER A 116 -8.55 10.97 -0.75
CA SER A 116 -8.75 12.33 -0.23
C SER A 116 -7.52 12.87 0.52
N LEU A 117 -6.72 12.00 1.12
CA LEU A 117 -5.52 12.39 1.84
C LEU A 117 -4.29 12.51 0.93
N ALA A 118 -4.33 11.95 -0.25
CA ALA A 118 -3.19 11.94 -1.16
C ALA A 118 -2.95 13.33 -1.77
N PRO A 119 -1.69 13.77 -1.88
CA PRO A 119 -1.38 15.05 -2.50
C PRO A 119 -1.60 15.03 -4.01
N GLU A 120 -1.53 13.85 -4.63
CA GLU A 120 -1.71 13.69 -6.06
C GLU A 120 -2.29 12.32 -6.36
N VAL A 121 -3.26 12.28 -7.28
CA VAL A 121 -3.89 11.03 -7.72
C VAL A 121 -3.63 10.88 -9.22
N ILE A 122 -2.97 9.83 -9.58
CA ILE A 122 -2.61 9.53 -10.97
C ILE A 122 -3.38 8.27 -11.49
#